data_0436769c374c9c0331ce44bfe1d4b425
#
_entry.id   0436769c374c9c0331ce44bfe1d4b425
#
_cell.length_a   1.000
_cell.length_b   1.000
_cell.length_c   1.000
_cell.angle_alpha   90.00
_cell.angle_beta   90.00
_cell.angle_gamma   90.00
#
_symmetry.space_group_name_H-M   'P 1'
#
loop_
_entity.id
_entity.type
_entity.pdbx_description
1 polymer ?
#
loop_
_entity_poly.entity_id
_entity_poly.type
_entity_poly.pdbx_seq_one_letter_code
_entity_poly.pdbx_strand_id
1 'polypeptide(L)'
;MTDGYNPQEERFGNTRKLLEQLIGSDADILICTKSDLVVRDIDLLKRLGRVTVSWSINTLDENFKNDMDSASSIERRIAAMKQVYDEGIRTVCFVSPVFPGITDFEMIFERVKDRCDLFWLENLNLRGGFKKAILDYIAEKHPDLVPLYDEIY
;
A
#
# COMPACT_ATOMS: atom_id res chain seq x y z
N MET A 1 1.75 8.34 -9.85
CA MET A 1 2.89 7.44 -9.55
C MET A 1 2.46 6.03 -9.95
N THR A 2 3.31 5.27 -10.63
CA THR A 2 3.01 3.89 -11.05
C THR A 2 3.72 2.93 -10.10
N ASP A 3 3.03 1.88 -9.64
CA ASP A 3 3.62 0.83 -8.82
C ASP A 3 4.69 0.08 -9.61
N GLY A 4 5.90 -0.02 -9.08
CA GLY A 4 7.00 -0.76 -9.71
C GLY A 4 6.73 -2.26 -9.85
N TYR A 5 5.85 -2.79 -9.00
CA TYR A 5 5.39 -4.18 -9.03
C TYR A 5 4.00 -4.35 -9.67
N ASN A 6 3.70 -3.55 -10.71
CA ASN A 6 2.51 -3.70 -11.51
C ASN A 6 2.51 -5.06 -12.27
N PRO A 7 1.37 -5.50 -12.82
CA PRO A 7 1.27 -6.82 -13.49
C PRO A 7 2.28 -7.06 -14.63
N GLN A 8 2.78 -5.99 -15.27
CA GLN A 8 3.77 -6.14 -16.34
C GLN A 8 5.18 -6.46 -15.82
N GLU A 9 5.44 -6.13 -14.54
CA GLU A 9 6.73 -6.42 -13.90
C GLU A 9 7.01 -7.93 -13.82
N GLU A 10 5.98 -8.77 -13.70
CA GLU A 10 6.12 -10.22 -13.75
C GLU A 10 6.77 -10.68 -15.06
N ARG A 11 6.38 -10.04 -16.17
CA ARG A 11 6.89 -10.35 -17.52
C ARG A 11 8.23 -9.71 -17.83
N PHE A 12 8.42 -8.44 -17.48
CA PHE A 12 9.57 -7.65 -17.95
C PHE A 12 10.72 -7.60 -16.96
N GLY A 13 10.46 -7.74 -15.66
CA GLY A 13 11.46 -7.75 -14.60
C GLY A 13 12.28 -6.45 -14.50
N ASN A 14 11.70 -5.30 -14.84
CA ASN A 14 12.42 -4.02 -14.86
C ASN A 14 12.78 -3.55 -13.46
N THR A 15 11.87 -3.70 -12.49
CA THR A 15 12.12 -3.39 -11.08
C THR A 15 13.22 -4.28 -10.54
N ARG A 16 13.17 -5.59 -10.81
CA ARG A 16 14.23 -6.53 -10.42
C ARG A 16 15.59 -6.11 -10.96
N LYS A 17 15.69 -5.80 -12.27
CA LYS A 17 16.94 -5.35 -12.90
C LYS A 17 17.46 -4.04 -12.30
N LEU A 18 16.56 -3.12 -11.93
CA LEU A 18 16.95 -1.89 -11.24
C LEU A 18 17.52 -2.19 -9.86
N LEU A 19 16.88 -3.07 -9.08
CA LEU A 19 17.36 -3.46 -7.76
C LEU A 19 18.74 -4.12 -7.83
N GLU A 20 19.01 -4.96 -8.85
CA GLU A 20 20.32 -5.56 -9.08
C GLU A 20 21.42 -4.51 -9.24
N GLN A 21 21.12 -3.38 -9.94
CA GLN A 21 22.08 -2.29 -10.14
C GLN A 21 22.29 -1.44 -8.89
N LEU A 22 21.36 -1.46 -7.94
CA LEU A 22 21.46 -0.71 -6.68
C LEU A 22 22.22 -1.45 -5.59
N ILE A 23 22.58 -2.72 -5.81
CA ILE A 23 23.39 -3.50 -4.86
C ILE A 23 24.76 -2.85 -4.69
N GLY A 24 25.12 -2.59 -3.42
CA GLY A 24 26.38 -1.92 -3.08
C GLY A 24 26.31 -0.39 -3.13
N SER A 25 25.16 0.20 -3.46
CA SER A 25 24.97 1.66 -3.34
C SER A 25 24.66 2.07 -1.90
N ASP A 26 24.96 3.33 -1.57
CA ASP A 26 24.61 3.95 -0.29
C ASP A 26 23.19 4.58 -0.28
N ALA A 27 22.39 4.30 -1.32
CA ALA A 27 21.05 4.87 -1.44
C ALA A 27 20.09 4.32 -0.38
N ASP A 28 19.23 5.19 0.14
CA ASP A 28 18.04 4.78 0.89
C ASP A 28 16.93 4.43 -0.11
N ILE A 29 16.50 3.19 -0.10
CA ILE A 29 15.54 2.66 -1.06
C ILE A 29 14.20 2.48 -0.35
N LEU A 30 13.18 3.19 -0.81
CA LEU A 30 11.79 3.01 -0.39
C LEU A 30 10.98 2.43 -1.55
N ILE A 31 10.43 1.24 -1.34
CA ILE A 31 9.54 0.57 -2.29
C ILE A 31 8.12 0.70 -1.78
N CYS A 32 7.28 1.45 -2.49
CA CYS A 32 5.85 1.56 -2.19
C CYS A 32 5.07 0.69 -3.18
N THR A 33 4.25 -0.24 -2.68
CA THR A 33 3.53 -1.18 -3.53
C THR A 33 2.16 -1.56 -2.96
N LYS A 34 1.28 -2.03 -3.83
CA LYS A 34 0.02 -2.74 -3.53
C LYS A 34 0.07 -4.21 -3.99
N SER A 35 1.26 -4.67 -4.38
CA SER A 35 1.47 -6.00 -4.97
C SER A 35 2.17 -6.95 -3.99
N ASP A 36 1.83 -8.20 -4.06
CA ASP A 36 2.56 -9.28 -3.40
C ASP A 36 3.77 -9.78 -4.23
N LEU A 37 3.90 -9.36 -5.48
CA LEU A 37 4.99 -9.77 -6.38
C LEU A 37 6.38 -9.40 -5.85
N VAL A 38 6.50 -8.40 -4.98
CA VAL A 38 7.77 -7.98 -4.36
C VAL A 38 8.46 -9.12 -3.60
N VAL A 39 7.72 -10.12 -3.13
CA VAL A 39 8.26 -11.32 -2.48
C VAL A 39 9.23 -12.09 -3.37
N ARG A 40 9.03 -12.04 -4.70
CA ARG A 40 9.96 -12.62 -5.69
C ARG A 40 11.39 -12.11 -5.52
N ASP A 41 11.55 -10.88 -5.08
CA ASP A 41 12.83 -10.17 -5.08
C ASP A 41 13.47 -10.08 -3.69
N ILE A 42 13.01 -10.85 -2.70
CA ILE A 42 13.58 -10.92 -1.34
C ILE A 42 15.08 -11.20 -1.38
N ASP A 43 15.55 -12.05 -2.30
CA ASP A 43 16.96 -12.36 -2.50
C ASP A 43 17.82 -11.11 -2.80
N LEU A 44 17.27 -10.17 -3.57
CA LEU A 44 17.91 -8.88 -3.86
C LEU A 44 17.75 -7.90 -2.71
N LEU A 45 16.55 -7.81 -2.12
CA LEU A 45 16.26 -6.90 -1.02
C LEU A 45 17.20 -7.13 0.16
N LYS A 46 17.55 -8.39 0.47
CA LYS A 46 18.53 -8.76 1.52
C LYS A 46 19.96 -8.32 1.22
N ARG A 47 20.28 -8.02 -0.03
CA ARG A 47 21.61 -7.57 -0.47
C ARG A 47 21.72 -6.05 -0.55
N LEU A 48 20.61 -5.33 -0.44
CA LEU A 48 20.57 -3.86 -0.41
C LEU A 48 20.91 -3.38 1.00
N GLY A 49 21.73 -2.34 1.09
CA GLY A 49 22.21 -1.83 2.39
C GLY A 49 21.10 -1.19 3.23
N ARG A 50 20.25 -0.40 2.60
CA ARG A 50 19.13 0.32 3.26
C ARG A 50 17.90 0.26 2.38
N VAL A 51 17.01 -0.67 2.67
CA VAL A 51 15.75 -0.85 1.96
C VAL A 51 14.58 -0.92 2.94
N THR A 52 13.50 -0.28 2.56
CA THR A 52 12.20 -0.34 3.25
C THR A 52 11.14 -0.68 2.23
N VAL A 53 10.28 -1.65 2.54
CA VAL A 53 9.14 -2.00 1.70
C VAL A 53 7.85 -1.56 2.39
N SER A 54 7.04 -0.79 1.70
CA SER A 54 5.80 -0.19 2.21
C SER A 54 4.60 -0.69 1.41
N TRP A 55 3.64 -1.32 2.09
CA TRP A 55 2.37 -1.73 1.48
C TRP A 55 1.25 -0.76 1.81
N SER A 56 0.54 -0.29 0.78
CA SER A 56 -0.70 0.44 0.98
C SER A 56 -1.83 -0.51 1.34
N ILE A 57 -2.35 -0.39 2.57
CA ILE A 57 -3.49 -1.15 3.10
C ILE A 57 -4.39 -0.15 3.83
N ASN A 58 -5.46 0.31 3.21
CA ASN A 58 -6.33 1.35 3.76
C ASN A 58 -7.73 0.85 4.15
N THR A 59 -7.95 -0.44 4.05
CA THR A 59 -9.18 -1.12 4.46
C THR A 59 -8.91 -2.60 4.69
N LEU A 60 -9.79 -3.26 5.42
CA LEU A 60 -9.87 -4.75 5.49
C LEU A 60 -11.09 -5.28 4.72
N ASP A 61 -11.89 -4.40 4.09
CA ASP A 61 -13.02 -4.77 3.25
C ASP A 61 -12.55 -4.92 1.79
N GLU A 62 -12.59 -6.16 1.27
CA GLU A 62 -12.23 -6.46 -0.12
C GLU A 62 -13.19 -5.83 -1.14
N ASN A 63 -14.44 -5.56 -0.79
CA ASN A 63 -15.38 -4.89 -1.71
C ASN A 63 -14.97 -3.43 -1.90
N PHE A 64 -14.74 -2.71 -0.79
CA PHE A 64 -14.24 -1.33 -0.86
C PHE A 64 -12.89 -1.26 -1.58
N LYS A 65 -11.96 -2.18 -1.28
CA LYS A 65 -10.67 -2.28 -1.97
C LYS A 65 -10.85 -2.47 -3.48
N ASN A 66 -11.76 -3.36 -3.92
CA ASN A 66 -12.01 -3.64 -5.33
C ASN A 66 -12.67 -2.47 -6.07
N ASP A 67 -13.45 -1.65 -5.36
CA ASP A 67 -13.98 -0.39 -5.91
C ASP A 67 -12.87 0.66 -6.11
N MET A 68 -11.82 0.64 -5.27
CA MET A 68 -10.74 1.62 -5.30
C MET A 68 -9.55 1.22 -6.17
N ASP A 69 -9.19 -0.07 -6.22
CA ASP A 69 -8.05 -0.54 -7.03
C ASP A 69 -8.18 -2.03 -7.44
N SER A 70 -7.49 -2.37 -8.52
CA SER A 70 -7.43 -3.74 -9.07
C SER A 70 -6.16 -4.51 -8.67
N ALA A 71 -5.38 -4.01 -7.71
CA ALA A 71 -4.14 -4.65 -7.26
C ALA A 71 -4.42 -5.90 -6.41
N SER A 72 -3.37 -6.52 -5.85
CA SER A 72 -3.46 -7.73 -5.03
C SER A 72 -4.48 -7.57 -3.89
N SER A 73 -5.14 -8.66 -3.51
CA SER A 73 -6.07 -8.68 -2.38
C SER A 73 -5.40 -8.25 -1.07
N ILE A 74 -6.18 -7.79 -0.11
CA ILE A 74 -5.69 -7.33 1.19
C ILE A 74 -4.89 -8.45 1.87
N GLU A 75 -5.43 -9.67 1.89
CA GLU A 75 -4.76 -10.83 2.51
C GLU A 75 -3.42 -11.15 1.82
N ARG A 76 -3.33 -11.03 0.49
CA ARG A 76 -2.05 -11.23 -0.21
C ARG A 76 -1.03 -10.14 0.13
N ARG A 77 -1.48 -8.87 0.26
CA ARG A 77 -0.61 -7.76 0.70
C ARG A 77 -0.07 -8.01 2.11
N ILE A 78 -0.94 -8.41 3.06
CA ILE A 78 -0.57 -8.70 4.46
C ILE A 78 0.38 -9.90 4.53
N ALA A 79 0.10 -10.95 3.77
CA ALA A 79 0.96 -12.14 3.73
C ALA A 79 2.36 -11.81 3.16
N ALA A 80 2.43 -11.03 2.08
CA ALA A 80 3.68 -10.57 1.48
C ALA A 80 4.49 -9.70 2.45
N MET A 81 3.82 -8.75 3.12
CA MET A 81 4.44 -7.88 4.13
C MET A 81 5.05 -8.72 5.26
N LYS A 82 4.28 -9.68 5.80
CA LYS A 82 4.78 -10.58 6.84
C LYS A 82 5.99 -11.39 6.36
N GLN A 83 5.95 -11.94 5.14
CA GLN A 83 7.04 -12.72 4.61
C GLN A 83 8.32 -11.90 4.51
N VAL A 84 8.25 -10.66 4.03
CA VAL A 84 9.39 -9.74 3.93
C VAL A 84 9.89 -9.34 5.33
N TYR A 85 8.97 -9.11 6.28
CA TYR A 85 9.29 -8.83 7.68
C TYR A 85 10.06 -10.00 8.34
N ASP A 86 9.58 -11.22 8.16
CA ASP A 86 10.21 -12.43 8.71
C ASP A 86 11.65 -12.65 8.18
N GLU A 87 11.97 -12.09 6.99
CA GLU A 87 13.31 -12.10 6.40
C GLU A 87 14.22 -10.96 6.93
N GLY A 88 13.75 -10.19 7.91
CA GLY A 88 14.49 -9.10 8.55
C GLY A 88 14.64 -7.84 7.69
N ILE A 89 13.81 -7.69 6.66
CA ILE A 89 13.74 -6.50 5.82
C ILE A 89 12.74 -5.52 6.43
N ARG A 90 13.13 -4.25 6.53
CA ARG A 90 12.26 -3.21 7.13
C ARG A 90 10.98 -3.05 6.34
N THR A 91 9.83 -3.11 7.04
CA THR A 91 8.51 -3.07 6.46
C THR A 91 7.62 -1.99 7.05
N VAL A 92 6.73 -1.47 6.23
CA VAL A 92 5.74 -0.44 6.60
C VAL A 92 4.35 -0.87 6.16
N CYS A 93 3.38 -0.84 7.06
CA CYS A 93 1.98 -0.78 6.70
C CYS A 93 1.60 0.70 6.52
N PHE A 94 1.27 1.09 5.29
CA PHE A 94 0.90 2.46 4.93
C PHE A 94 -0.60 2.56 4.69
N VAL A 95 -1.33 3.10 5.66
CA VAL A 95 -2.77 3.36 5.53
C VAL A 95 -2.95 4.65 4.75
N SER A 96 -3.03 4.53 3.44
CA SER A 96 -3.08 5.67 2.51
C SER A 96 -4.04 5.39 1.34
N PRO A 97 -5.02 6.28 1.18
CA PRO A 97 -5.45 7.29 2.14
C PRO A 97 -6.39 6.75 3.23
N VAL A 98 -6.46 7.45 4.36
CA VAL A 98 -7.51 7.24 5.37
C VAL A 98 -8.80 7.89 4.87
N PHE A 99 -9.83 7.09 4.62
CA PHE A 99 -11.17 7.56 4.25
C PHE A 99 -12.00 7.79 5.53
N PRO A 100 -12.40 9.04 5.84
CA PRO A 100 -13.21 9.33 7.03
C PRO A 100 -14.48 8.47 7.10
N GLY A 101 -14.70 7.81 8.24
CA GLY A 101 -15.87 6.96 8.46
C GLY A 101 -15.84 5.58 7.77
N ILE A 102 -14.84 5.30 6.92
CA ILE A 102 -14.72 4.03 6.18
C ILE A 102 -13.45 3.27 6.61
N THR A 103 -12.30 3.95 6.67
CA THR A 103 -11.03 3.32 7.07
C THR A 103 -11.01 3.12 8.57
N ASP A 104 -11.08 1.87 9.02
CA ASP A 104 -10.82 1.49 10.41
C ASP A 104 -9.32 1.18 10.57
N PHE A 105 -8.54 2.23 10.85
CA PHE A 105 -7.09 2.09 11.01
C PHE A 105 -6.70 1.34 12.29
N GLU A 106 -7.55 1.33 13.32
CA GLU A 106 -7.30 0.56 14.55
C GLU A 106 -7.41 -0.94 14.28
N MET A 107 -8.44 -1.37 13.54
CA MET A 107 -8.55 -2.76 13.10
C MET A 107 -7.39 -3.17 12.18
N ILE A 108 -6.97 -2.29 11.26
CA ILE A 108 -5.81 -2.55 10.40
C ILE A 108 -4.56 -2.71 11.25
N PHE A 109 -4.32 -1.82 12.21
CA PHE A 109 -3.18 -1.89 13.13
C PHE A 109 -3.16 -3.22 13.89
N GLU A 110 -4.27 -3.61 14.52
CA GLU A 110 -4.37 -4.89 15.24
C GLU A 110 -4.07 -6.10 14.33
N ARG A 111 -4.44 -6.01 13.05
CA ARG A 111 -4.22 -7.08 12.06
C ARG A 111 -2.76 -7.22 11.65
N VAL A 112 -1.96 -6.13 11.71
CA VAL A 112 -0.61 -6.08 11.14
C VAL A 112 0.51 -5.79 12.15
N LYS A 113 0.22 -5.43 13.39
CA LYS A 113 1.21 -4.99 14.40
C LYS A 113 2.39 -5.95 14.61
N ASP A 114 2.19 -7.25 14.39
CA ASP A 114 3.22 -8.29 14.51
C ASP A 114 3.83 -8.68 13.15
N ARG A 115 3.65 -7.83 12.11
CA ARG A 115 3.99 -8.16 10.72
C ARG A 115 4.65 -7.01 9.97
N CYS A 116 4.89 -5.90 10.65
CA CYS A 116 5.61 -4.75 10.11
C CYS A 116 6.32 -3.97 11.21
N ASP A 117 7.35 -3.22 10.83
CA ASP A 117 8.14 -2.39 11.75
C ASP A 117 7.50 -1.04 12.02
N LEU A 118 6.77 -0.51 11.04
CA LEU A 118 6.17 0.82 11.10
C LEU A 118 4.74 0.80 10.57
N PHE A 119 3.92 1.69 11.15
CA PHE A 119 2.55 1.93 10.75
C PHE A 119 2.38 3.42 10.45
N TRP A 120 2.11 3.77 9.19
CA TRP A 120 1.96 5.15 8.73
C TRP A 120 0.54 5.43 8.30
N LEU A 121 0.08 6.65 8.59
CA LEU A 121 -1.24 7.14 8.19
C LEU A 121 -1.09 8.35 7.28
N GLU A 122 -1.89 8.41 6.22
CA GLU A 122 -2.02 9.58 5.35
C GLU A 122 -3.50 9.92 5.16
N ASN A 123 -3.85 11.17 5.45
CA ASN A 123 -5.21 11.64 5.28
C ASN A 123 -5.62 11.66 3.81
N LEU A 124 -6.89 11.38 3.54
CA LEU A 124 -7.47 11.58 2.21
C LEU A 124 -7.37 13.07 1.84
N ASN A 125 -6.78 13.32 0.67
CA ASN A 125 -6.58 14.66 0.17
C ASN A 125 -7.33 14.84 -1.16
N LEU A 126 -8.52 15.40 -1.11
CA LEU A 126 -9.38 15.60 -2.27
C LEU A 126 -8.98 16.83 -3.09
N ARG A 127 -7.86 16.71 -3.82
CA ARG A 127 -7.41 17.75 -4.76
C ARG A 127 -7.49 17.27 -6.21
N GLY A 128 -7.80 18.21 -7.12
CA GLY A 128 -7.79 17.93 -8.56
C GLY A 128 -9.00 17.13 -9.05
N GLY A 129 -8.83 16.45 -10.18
CA GLY A 129 -9.93 15.86 -10.95
C GLY A 129 -10.63 14.65 -10.30
N PHE A 130 -10.03 14.00 -9.32
CA PHE A 130 -10.65 12.84 -8.67
C PHE A 130 -11.56 13.20 -7.48
N LYS A 131 -11.55 14.46 -7.00
CA LYS A 131 -12.44 14.91 -5.92
C LYS A 131 -13.89 14.55 -6.20
N LYS A 132 -14.38 14.94 -7.40
CA LYS A 132 -15.77 14.68 -7.79
C LYS A 132 -16.07 13.17 -7.77
N ALA A 133 -15.20 12.35 -8.33
CA ALA A 133 -15.41 10.90 -8.39
C ALA A 133 -15.49 10.25 -6.99
N ILE A 134 -14.68 10.71 -6.04
CA ILE A 134 -14.76 10.22 -4.66
C ILE A 134 -16.04 10.69 -3.98
N LEU A 135 -16.44 11.95 -4.12
CA LEU A 135 -17.68 12.44 -3.53
C LEU A 135 -18.93 11.77 -4.13
N ASP A 136 -18.93 11.54 -5.45
CA ASP A 136 -20.00 10.78 -6.12
C ASP A 136 -20.06 9.33 -5.59
N TYR A 137 -18.90 8.67 -5.39
CA TYR A 137 -18.81 7.34 -4.79
C TYR A 137 -19.38 7.32 -3.36
N ILE A 138 -18.99 8.28 -2.52
CA ILE A 138 -19.51 8.40 -1.15
C ILE A 138 -21.02 8.58 -1.17
N ALA A 139 -21.55 9.46 -2.03
CA ALA A 139 -22.99 9.69 -2.14
C ALA A 139 -23.76 8.43 -2.59
N GLU A 140 -23.16 7.61 -3.45
CA GLU A 140 -23.78 6.38 -3.96
C GLU A 140 -23.70 5.22 -2.95
N LYS A 141 -22.52 4.98 -2.36
CA LYS A 141 -22.25 3.77 -1.56
C LYS A 141 -22.36 3.99 -0.05
N HIS A 142 -22.16 5.22 0.41
CA HIS A 142 -22.15 5.61 1.82
C HIS A 142 -22.92 6.91 2.06
N PRO A 143 -24.21 6.98 1.70
CA PRO A 143 -24.98 8.24 1.76
C PRO A 143 -25.07 8.85 3.16
N ASP A 144 -24.95 8.05 4.19
CA ASP A 144 -24.88 8.46 5.60
C ASP A 144 -23.60 9.24 5.95
N LEU A 145 -22.53 9.09 5.16
CA LEU A 145 -21.27 9.81 5.34
C LEU A 145 -21.20 11.14 4.56
N VAL A 146 -22.17 11.44 3.69
CA VAL A 146 -22.17 12.70 2.91
C VAL A 146 -22.01 13.94 3.79
N PRO A 147 -22.75 14.10 4.91
CA PRO A 147 -22.59 15.28 5.77
C PRO A 147 -21.16 15.42 6.35
N LEU A 148 -20.51 14.30 6.68
CA LEU A 148 -19.12 14.30 7.17
C LEU A 148 -18.15 14.76 6.08
N TYR A 149 -18.33 14.29 4.84
CA TYR A 149 -17.46 14.68 3.72
C TYR A 149 -17.67 16.14 3.30
N ASP A 150 -18.90 16.66 3.37
CA ASP A 150 -19.22 18.07 3.12
C ASP A 150 -18.60 19.00 4.17
N GLU A 151 -18.46 18.53 5.42
CA GLU A 151 -17.82 19.30 6.49
C GLU A 151 -16.28 19.33 6.34
N ILE A 152 -15.66 18.22 5.90
CA ILE A 152 -14.21 18.09 5.83
C ILE A 152 -13.64 18.71 4.54
N TYR A 153 -14.37 18.65 3.44
CA TYR A 153 -13.87 18.94 2.08
C TYR A 153 -14.67 20.00 1.32
#